data_caa735cd11c5a4c715ad0b60e341b79a
#
_entry.id   caa735cd11c5a4c715ad0b60e341b79a
#
_cell.length_a   1.000
_cell.length_b   1.000
_cell.length_c   1.000
_cell.angle_alpha   90.00
_cell.angle_beta   90.00
_cell.angle_gamma   90.00
#
_symmetry.space_group_name_H-M   'P 1'
#
loop_
_entity.id
_entity.type
_entity.pdbx_description
1 polymer ?
#
loop_
_entity_poly.entity_id
_entity_poly.type
_entity_poly.pdbx_seq_one_letter_code
_entity_poly.pdbx_strand_id
1 'polypeptide(L)'
;MSEVNQENSHQYHRLMGCTVEELISWLPAATNYKVLKINQQFPNQIDFPEDGIKIVATPQKSRQIALLVIPVLAVVFSFDAKWDKLICDEFMKRFDMYTQRGGG
;
A
#
# COMPACT_ATOMS: atom_id res chain seq x y z
N MET A 1 14.50 -6.26 -23.86
CA MET A 1 13.83 -6.01 -23.54
C MET A 1 13.41 -5.85 -22.31
N SER A 2 13.34 -5.25 -21.78
CA SER A 2 13.07 -5.03 -20.51
C SER A 2 11.73 -5.23 -20.16
N GLU A 3 10.94 -5.38 -21.00
CA GLU A 3 9.65 -5.59 -20.71
C GLU A 3 9.46 -6.75 -19.87
N VAL A 4 10.39 -7.52 -19.79
CA VAL A 4 10.33 -8.65 -18.90
C VAL A 4 9.87 -8.24 -17.52
N ASN A 5 10.33 -7.12 -17.07
CA ASN A 5 10.05 -6.71 -15.72
C ASN A 5 8.61 -6.35 -15.52
N GLN A 6 8.00 -5.75 -16.49
CA GLN A 6 6.64 -5.39 -16.34
C GLN A 6 5.76 -6.59 -16.33
N GLU A 7 6.19 -7.65 -16.94
CA GLU A 7 5.39 -8.84 -16.96
C GLU A 7 5.39 -9.52 -15.63
N ASN A 8 6.35 -9.19 -14.77
CA ASN A 8 6.52 -9.92 -13.55
C ASN A 8 5.80 -9.35 -12.36
N SER A 9 5.08 -8.27 -12.53
CA SER A 9 4.39 -7.71 -11.40
C SER A 9 3.33 -6.72 -11.85
N HIS A 10 2.38 -6.53 -10.97
CA HIS A 10 1.37 -5.50 -11.14
C HIS A 10 1.62 -4.47 -10.07
N GLN A 11 1.57 -3.21 -10.44
CA GLN A 11 1.80 -2.12 -9.50
C GLN A 11 0.63 -1.18 -9.46
N TYR A 12 0.30 -0.72 -8.26
CA TYR A 12 -0.77 0.23 -8.03
C TYR A 12 -0.24 1.34 -7.13
N HIS A 13 -0.62 2.56 -7.45
CA HIS A 13 -0.16 3.74 -6.71
C HIS A 13 -1.34 4.41 -6.01
N ARG A 14 -1.11 4.86 -4.79
CA ARG A 14 -2.12 5.61 -4.05
C ARG A 14 -1.46 6.77 -3.33
N LEU A 15 -2.21 7.86 -3.20
CA LEU A 15 -1.77 9.01 -2.44
C LEU A 15 -2.76 9.14 -1.29
N MET A 16 -2.27 8.98 -0.07
CA MET A 16 -3.16 8.87 1.08
C MET A 16 -2.86 9.97 2.10
N GLY A 17 -3.91 10.42 2.76
CA GLY A 17 -3.78 11.44 3.80
C GLY A 17 -3.55 10.82 5.15
N CYS A 18 -2.43 10.15 5.33
CA CYS A 18 -2.15 9.45 6.59
C CYS A 18 -0.65 9.29 6.79
N THR A 19 -0.28 8.81 7.97
CA THR A 19 1.10 8.47 8.29
C THR A 19 1.36 7.01 8.01
N VAL A 20 2.63 6.61 8.01
CA VAL A 20 3.01 5.21 7.84
C VAL A 20 2.40 4.38 8.97
N GLU A 21 2.44 4.90 10.20
CA GLU A 21 1.89 4.17 11.35
C GLU A 21 0.40 3.92 11.20
N GLU A 22 -0.31 4.91 10.70
CA GLU A 22 -1.74 4.73 10.47
C GLU A 22 -1.99 3.68 9.40
N LEU A 23 -1.23 3.74 8.32
CA LEU A 23 -1.36 2.75 7.25
C LEU A 23 -1.15 1.34 7.80
N ILE A 24 -0.08 1.16 8.57
CA ILE A 24 0.23 -0.15 9.13
C ILE A 24 -0.91 -0.63 10.03
N SER A 25 -1.51 0.28 10.78
CA SER A 25 -2.59 -0.12 11.69
C SER A 25 -3.83 -0.57 10.94
N TRP A 26 -4.03 -0.08 9.71
CA TRP A 26 -5.20 -0.44 8.92
C TRP A 26 -5.01 -1.72 8.11
N LEU A 27 -3.76 -2.05 7.80
CA LEU A 27 -3.47 -3.15 6.88
C LEU A 27 -4.05 -4.50 7.31
N PRO A 28 -4.01 -4.88 8.58
CA PRO A 28 -4.58 -6.19 8.93
C PRO A 28 -6.03 -6.34 8.51
N ALA A 29 -6.89 -5.42 8.88
CA ALA A 29 -8.29 -5.53 8.50
C ALA A 29 -8.51 -5.25 7.01
N ALA A 30 -7.74 -4.34 6.44
CA ALA A 30 -7.90 -3.99 5.04
C ALA A 30 -7.49 -5.13 4.11
N THR A 31 -6.67 -6.06 4.59
CA THR A 31 -6.19 -7.17 3.77
C THR A 31 -6.77 -8.50 4.23
N ASN A 32 -7.79 -8.47 5.08
CA ASN A 32 -8.39 -9.67 5.62
C ASN A 32 -7.37 -10.47 6.42
N TYR A 33 -6.55 -9.77 7.18
CA TYR A 33 -5.61 -10.35 8.14
C TYR A 33 -4.54 -11.24 7.50
N LYS A 34 -4.06 -10.83 6.33
CA LYS A 34 -2.89 -11.51 5.75
C LYS A 34 -1.68 -11.25 6.61
N VAL A 35 -0.78 -12.21 6.64
CA VAL A 35 0.45 -12.10 7.43
C VAL A 35 1.36 -11.05 6.80
N LEU A 36 1.72 -10.04 7.57
CA LEU A 36 2.59 -8.99 7.08
C LEU A 36 3.86 -8.91 7.94
N LYS A 37 4.90 -8.34 7.35
CA LYS A 37 6.16 -8.17 8.02
C LYS A 37 6.73 -6.82 7.64
N ILE A 38 7.15 -6.04 8.64
CA ILE A 38 7.74 -4.74 8.40
C ILE A 38 9.23 -4.91 8.24
N ASN A 39 9.78 -4.33 7.18
CA ASN A 39 11.20 -4.41 6.92
C ASN A 39 11.94 -3.57 7.96
N GLN A 40 12.88 -4.19 8.66
CA GLN A 40 13.57 -3.49 9.75
C GLN A 40 14.56 -2.46 9.26
N GLN A 41 15.15 -2.68 8.09
CA GLN A 41 16.08 -1.72 7.54
C GLN A 41 15.37 -0.59 6.83
N PHE A 42 14.20 -0.88 6.31
CA PHE A 42 13.41 0.12 5.60
C PHE A 42 12.00 0.07 6.17
N PRO A 43 11.74 0.77 7.28
CA PRO A 43 10.44 0.65 7.96
C PRO A 43 9.24 1.05 7.11
N ASN A 44 9.49 1.76 6.02
CA ASN A 44 8.42 2.14 5.11
C ASN A 44 8.03 1.02 4.15
N GLN A 45 8.73 -0.10 4.22
CA GLN A 45 8.43 -1.23 3.36
C GLN A 45 7.75 -2.32 4.15
N ILE A 46 6.58 -2.71 3.70
CA ILE A 46 5.78 -3.74 4.35
C ILE A 46 5.63 -4.88 3.36
N ASP A 47 5.96 -6.09 3.80
CA ASP A 47 5.90 -7.27 2.95
C ASP A 47 4.83 -8.21 3.43
N PHE A 48 4.18 -8.87 2.48
CA PHE A 48 3.29 -9.99 2.77
C PHE A 48 3.95 -11.21 2.15
N PRO A 49 4.86 -11.83 2.88
CA PRO A 49 5.74 -12.84 2.27
C PRO A 49 5.00 -14.06 1.74
N GLU A 50 3.89 -14.42 2.35
CA GLU A 50 3.15 -15.58 1.89
C GLU A 50 2.35 -15.28 0.63
N ASP A 51 2.10 -14.01 0.37
CA ASP A 51 1.26 -13.61 -0.74
C ASP A 51 2.02 -12.96 -1.88
N GLY A 52 3.30 -12.68 -1.69
CA GLY A 52 4.08 -12.03 -2.74
C GLY A 52 3.66 -10.59 -3.00
N ILE A 53 3.26 -9.88 -1.94
CA ILE A 53 2.86 -8.48 -2.05
C ILE A 53 3.85 -7.63 -1.29
N LYS A 54 4.26 -6.53 -1.89
CA LYS A 54 5.15 -5.57 -1.25
C LYS A 54 4.51 -4.19 -1.31
N ILE A 55 4.56 -3.48 -0.20
CA ILE A 55 4.05 -2.12 -0.12
C ILE A 55 5.20 -1.22 0.29
N VAL A 56 5.40 -0.14 -0.47
CA VAL A 56 6.39 0.87 -0.12
C VAL A 56 5.65 2.18 0.09
N ALA A 57 5.77 2.74 1.29
CA ALA A 57 5.07 3.95 1.67
C ALA A 57 6.10 5.05 1.91
N THR A 58 6.01 6.12 1.14
CA THR A 58 6.97 7.22 1.21
C THR A 58 6.28 8.50 1.64
N PRO A 59 6.63 9.04 2.82
CA PRO A 59 6.04 10.30 3.26
C PRO A 59 6.36 11.42 2.29
N GLN A 60 5.35 12.23 2.02
CA GLN A 60 5.47 13.38 1.15
C GLN A 60 5.31 14.64 1.97
N LYS A 61 5.45 15.79 1.31
CA LYS A 61 5.22 17.05 1.97
C LYS A 61 3.78 17.12 2.43
N SER A 62 3.57 17.52 3.69
CA SER A 62 2.22 17.61 4.24
C SER A 62 1.39 18.64 3.51
N ARG A 63 0.10 18.43 3.49
CA ARG A 63 -0.84 19.35 2.90
C ARG A 63 -1.39 20.24 4.02
N GLN A 64 -1.44 21.53 3.76
CA GLN A 64 -1.99 22.44 4.75
C GLN A 64 -3.28 23.05 4.25
N ILE A 65 -4.35 22.90 5.02
CA ILE A 65 -5.66 23.42 4.67
C ILE A 65 -6.12 24.22 5.89
N ALA A 66 -6.16 25.54 5.75
CA ALA A 66 -6.46 26.45 6.86
C ALA A 66 -5.47 26.17 7.99
N LEU A 67 -5.95 25.79 9.16
CA LEU A 67 -5.09 25.51 10.31
C LEU A 67 -4.74 24.03 10.43
N LEU A 68 -5.21 23.22 9.50
CA LEU A 68 -4.98 21.77 9.57
C LEU A 68 -3.74 21.39 8.76
N VAL A 69 -2.94 20.50 9.33
CA VAL A 69 -1.80 19.94 8.62
C VAL A 69 -2.11 18.47 8.43
N ILE A 70 -2.23 18.04 7.17
CA ILE A 70 -2.61 16.68 6.84
C ILE A 70 -1.40 15.96 6.27
N PRO A 71 -0.97 14.86 6.88
CA PRO A 71 0.15 14.11 6.32
C PRO A 71 -0.22 13.53 4.96
N VAL A 72 0.77 13.38 4.10
CA VAL A 72 0.58 12.81 2.77
C VAL A 72 1.55 11.66 2.60
N LEU A 73 1.04 10.53 2.16
CA LEU A 73 1.82 9.32 2.00
C LEU A 73 1.64 8.79 0.59
N ALA A 74 2.75 8.60 -0.12
CA ALA A 74 2.70 7.98 -1.44
C ALA A 74 2.95 6.50 -1.26
N VAL A 75 2.00 5.67 -1.68
CA VAL A 75 2.02 4.24 -1.41
C VAL A 75 2.03 3.49 -2.73
N VAL A 76 2.97 2.56 -2.87
CA VAL A 76 3.08 1.73 -4.07
C VAL A 76 2.90 0.28 -3.65
N PHE A 77 1.93 -0.39 -4.28
CA PHE A 77 1.66 -1.80 -4.05
C PHE A 77 2.24 -2.57 -5.24
N SER A 78 3.03 -3.59 -4.96
CA SER A 78 3.60 -4.45 -6.00
C SER A 78 3.14 -5.87 -5.74
N PHE A 79 2.53 -6.48 -6.75
CA PHE A 79 2.05 -7.85 -6.65
C PHE A 79 2.90 -8.75 -7.51
N ASP A 80 3.19 -9.93 -7.01
CA ASP A 80 3.95 -10.92 -7.71
C ASP A 80 3.28 -11.27 -9.04
N ALA A 81 4.06 -11.71 -10.01
CA ALA A 81 3.54 -12.04 -11.34
C ALA A 81 2.51 -13.15 -11.33
N LYS A 82 2.52 -13.97 -10.31
CA LYS A 82 1.54 -15.05 -10.22
C LYS A 82 0.13 -14.55 -9.98
N TRP A 83 -0.02 -13.29 -9.60
CA TRP A 83 -1.34 -12.75 -9.31
C TRP A 83 -2.06 -12.38 -10.60
N ASP A 84 -3.31 -12.83 -10.69
CA ASP A 84 -4.18 -12.44 -11.78
C ASP A 84 -4.59 -11.00 -11.58
N LYS A 85 -4.68 -10.25 -12.65
CA LYS A 85 -5.02 -8.84 -12.55
C LYS A 85 -6.37 -8.63 -11.86
N LEU A 86 -7.32 -9.51 -12.12
CA LEU A 86 -8.63 -9.39 -11.46
C LEU A 86 -8.52 -9.52 -9.96
N ILE A 87 -7.65 -10.39 -9.50
CA ILE A 87 -7.46 -10.57 -8.06
C ILE A 87 -6.75 -9.38 -7.46
N CYS A 88 -5.78 -8.81 -8.19
CA CYS A 88 -5.14 -7.59 -7.74
C CYS A 88 -6.14 -6.45 -7.62
N ASP A 89 -7.02 -6.31 -8.61
CA ASP A 89 -8.03 -5.26 -8.59
C ASP A 89 -8.98 -5.45 -7.40
N GLU A 90 -9.33 -6.69 -7.09
CA GLU A 90 -10.20 -6.96 -5.94
C GLU A 90 -9.51 -6.59 -4.63
N PHE A 91 -8.24 -6.92 -4.52
CA PHE A 91 -7.47 -6.56 -3.34
C PHE A 91 -7.46 -5.05 -3.16
N MET A 92 -7.16 -4.31 -4.24
CA MET A 92 -7.09 -2.86 -4.16
C MET A 92 -8.46 -2.25 -3.85
N LYS A 93 -9.52 -2.83 -4.40
CA LYS A 93 -10.86 -2.35 -4.13
C LYS A 93 -11.19 -2.47 -2.65
N ARG A 94 -10.86 -3.62 -2.06
CA ARG A 94 -11.12 -3.81 -0.63
C ARG A 94 -10.26 -2.84 0.20
N PHE A 95 -8.99 -2.69 -0.17
CA PHE A 95 -8.10 -1.79 0.53
C PHE A 95 -8.65 -0.36 0.48
N ASP A 96 -9.02 0.10 -0.70
CA ASP A 96 -9.53 1.45 -0.88
C ASP A 96 -10.80 1.68 -0.05
N MET A 97 -11.71 0.72 -0.10
CA MET A 97 -12.95 0.86 0.65
C MET A 97 -12.71 0.93 2.13
N TYR A 98 -11.82 0.10 2.62
CA TYR A 98 -11.54 0.07 4.05
C TYR A 98 -10.86 1.35 4.51
N THR A 99 -9.85 1.80 3.77
CA THR A 99 -9.08 2.96 4.21
C THR A 99 -9.84 4.26 4.04
N GLN A 100 -10.75 4.33 3.09
CA GLN A 100 -11.58 5.52 2.97
C GLN A 100 -12.46 5.69 4.21
N ARG A 101 -13.01 4.59 4.70
CA ARG A 101 -13.81 4.67 5.90
C ARG A 101 -12.96 4.99 7.11
N GLY A 102 -11.72 4.55 7.09
CA GLY A 102 -10.81 4.81 8.18
C GLY A 102 -10.25 6.21 8.17
N GLY A 103 -10.66 7.04 7.22
CA GLY A 103 -10.19 8.40 7.16
C GLY A 103 -8.96 8.60 6.32
N GLY A 104 -8.61 7.59 5.57
CA GLY A 104 -7.42 7.63 4.73
C GLY A 104 -7.55 8.53 3.50
#